data_4d65da4b01f818e1c51faa3f4e2906b7
#
_entry.id   4d65da4b01f818e1c51faa3f4e2906b7
#
_cell.length_a   1.000
_cell.length_b   1.000
_cell.length_c   1.000
_cell.angle_alpha   90.00
_cell.angle_beta   90.00
_cell.angle_gamma   90.00
#
_symmetry.space_group_name_H-M   'P 1'
#
loop_
_entity.id
_entity.type
_entity.pdbx_description
1 polymer ?
#
loop_
_entity_poly.entity_id
_entity_poly.type
_entity_poly.pdbx_seq_one_letter_code
_entity_poly.pdbx_strand_id
1 'polypeptide(L)'
;KAGKIHNITWQWLGEGVVSITPATYDKSVVISAGIHGNETAPIEMLEQIYQDIFAGELTVNSRLLLILGNPEAIRQNKRFIGFDMNRLFYQSYQPNKTSLTSQEALRAKLLEQWVGQFFATVDKRLPRYHYDLHTAIRSSLLPTFALFPYPATAVDDFLLSSLAAAELDALVYHNTKGGTFTQFSCSAHQAFSATLELGKAKPFGQNDLRQFASIDRVLRAIISGQTLPTRQTAAIRVFDVSDSIIKQSDEFVLYVEPTAPNFTAFEAGTPLATDGG
;
A
#
# COMPACT_ATOMS: atom_id res chain seq x y z
N LYS A 1 -12.87 -12.42 17.56
CA LYS A 1 -12.91 -11.77 18.90
C LYS A 1 -13.25 -10.30 18.72
N ALA A 2 -13.92 -9.70 19.72
CA ALA A 2 -14.24 -8.27 19.73
C ALA A 2 -14.22 -7.75 21.17
N GLY A 3 -14.11 -6.44 21.34
CA GLY A 3 -14.09 -5.82 22.66
C GLY A 3 -14.16 -4.29 22.59
N LYS A 4 -14.11 -3.69 23.76
CA LYS A 4 -13.98 -2.23 23.94
C LYS A 4 -12.78 -1.94 24.83
N ILE A 5 -12.03 -0.92 24.46
CA ILE A 5 -10.92 -0.41 25.25
C ILE A 5 -10.83 1.12 25.02
N HIS A 6 -10.60 1.89 26.08
CA HIS A 6 -10.61 3.35 26.02
C HIS A 6 -11.90 3.88 25.32
N ASN A 7 -11.76 4.66 24.26
CA ASN A 7 -12.88 5.23 23.48
C ASN A 7 -13.19 4.44 22.20
N ILE A 8 -12.60 3.25 22.01
CA ILE A 8 -12.74 2.46 20.78
C ILE A 8 -13.47 1.13 21.01
N THR A 9 -14.19 0.70 19.97
CA THR A 9 -14.63 -0.68 19.79
C THR A 9 -13.73 -1.35 18.76
N TRP A 10 -13.27 -2.55 19.01
CA TRP A 10 -12.43 -3.29 18.07
C TRP A 10 -12.99 -4.66 17.76
N GLN A 11 -12.69 -5.15 16.58
CA GLN A 11 -13.04 -6.49 16.12
C GLN A 11 -11.89 -7.12 15.35
N TRP A 12 -11.44 -8.27 15.80
CA TRP A 12 -10.50 -9.12 15.07
C TRP A 12 -11.28 -9.89 13.99
N LEU A 13 -11.00 -9.61 12.71
CA LEU A 13 -11.70 -10.21 11.58
C LEU A 13 -11.06 -11.53 11.16
N GLY A 14 -9.75 -11.63 11.29
CA GLY A 14 -8.96 -12.80 11.00
C GLY A 14 -7.49 -12.55 11.28
N GLU A 15 -6.62 -13.50 10.96
CA GLU A 15 -5.18 -13.35 11.19
C GLU A 15 -4.65 -12.09 10.50
N GLY A 16 -3.97 -11.24 11.27
CA GLY A 16 -3.38 -9.99 10.80
C GLY A 16 -4.41 -8.89 10.44
N VAL A 17 -5.69 -9.02 10.80
CA VAL A 17 -6.71 -8.02 10.42
C VAL A 17 -7.58 -7.62 11.60
N VAL A 18 -7.53 -6.34 11.95
CA VAL A 18 -8.33 -5.75 13.02
C VAL A 18 -9.05 -4.49 12.53
N SER A 19 -10.35 -4.43 12.82
CA SER A 19 -11.17 -3.23 12.65
C SER A 19 -11.28 -2.50 13.98
N ILE A 20 -11.11 -1.18 13.97
CA ILE A 20 -11.13 -0.30 15.13
C ILE A 20 -12.07 0.86 14.82
N THR A 21 -13.06 1.07 15.68
CA THR A 21 -14.09 2.09 15.49
C THR A 21 -14.19 2.95 16.74
N PRO A 22 -13.83 4.24 16.68
CA PRO A 22 -14.08 5.19 17.76
C PRO A 22 -15.55 5.58 17.82
N ALA A 23 -15.96 6.25 18.89
CA ALA A 23 -17.34 6.67 19.08
C ALA A 23 -17.84 7.63 17.97
N THR A 24 -16.95 8.50 17.50
CA THR A 24 -17.21 9.44 16.40
C THR A 24 -16.02 9.42 15.44
N TYR A 25 -16.28 9.60 14.16
CA TYR A 25 -15.26 9.67 13.10
C TYR A 25 -15.80 10.38 11.86
N ASP A 26 -14.93 10.97 11.09
CA ASP A 26 -15.24 11.71 9.88
C ASP A 26 -14.73 11.03 8.60
N LYS A 27 -13.93 9.95 8.73
CA LYS A 27 -13.36 9.18 7.62
C LYS A 27 -13.14 7.72 7.99
N SER A 28 -13.02 6.88 6.99
CA SER A 28 -12.64 5.47 7.12
C SER A 28 -11.30 5.22 6.42
N VAL A 29 -10.35 4.64 7.14
CA VAL A 29 -8.98 4.47 6.67
C VAL A 29 -8.56 3.00 6.76
N VAL A 30 -8.12 2.44 5.66
CA VAL A 30 -7.40 1.16 5.59
C VAL A 30 -5.90 1.47 5.57
N ILE A 31 -5.15 0.82 6.45
CA ILE A 31 -3.69 0.84 6.42
C ILE A 31 -3.23 -0.61 6.35
N SER A 32 -2.58 -0.96 5.25
CA SER A 32 -2.07 -2.31 5.02
C SER A 32 -0.54 -2.32 4.88
N ALA A 33 0.07 -3.40 5.32
CA ALA A 33 1.49 -3.70 5.17
C ALA A 33 1.67 -5.21 4.98
N GLY A 34 2.81 -5.65 4.48
CA GLY A 34 3.13 -7.06 4.38
C GLY A 34 2.29 -7.83 3.37
N ILE A 35 1.80 -7.18 2.30
CA ILE A 35 1.34 -7.85 1.08
C ILE A 35 2.49 -8.69 0.51
N HIS A 36 3.70 -8.15 0.56
CA HIS A 36 4.94 -8.89 0.40
C HIS A 36 5.60 -9.10 1.77
N GLY A 37 5.80 -10.35 2.16
CA GLY A 37 6.17 -10.69 3.54
C GLY A 37 7.61 -10.31 3.94
N ASN A 38 8.50 -10.07 2.98
CA ASN A 38 9.87 -9.65 3.22
C ASN A 38 10.08 -8.12 3.22
N GLU A 39 9.01 -7.35 3.11
CA GLU A 39 9.00 -5.89 3.19
C GLU A 39 8.69 -5.47 4.63
N THR A 40 9.67 -5.63 5.51
CA THR A 40 9.45 -5.73 6.96
C THR A 40 9.30 -4.39 7.68
N ALA A 41 9.90 -3.30 7.19
CA ALA A 41 9.82 -2.00 7.86
C ALA A 41 8.38 -1.47 8.01
N PRO A 42 7.52 -1.52 6.96
CA PRO A 42 6.11 -1.18 7.11
C PRO A 42 5.35 -2.08 8.09
N ILE A 43 5.73 -3.35 8.19
CA ILE A 43 5.13 -4.30 9.13
C ILE A 43 5.49 -3.91 10.56
N GLU A 44 6.78 -3.66 10.86
CA GLU A 44 7.26 -3.21 12.17
C GLU A 44 6.61 -1.88 12.59
N MET A 45 6.48 -0.93 11.65
CA MET A 45 5.81 0.35 11.90
C MET A 45 4.30 0.17 12.20
N LEU A 46 3.61 -0.66 11.43
CA LEU A 46 2.18 -0.90 11.65
C LEU A 46 1.93 -1.65 12.97
N GLU A 47 2.83 -2.55 13.34
CA GLU A 47 2.79 -3.25 14.64
C GLU A 47 2.95 -2.24 15.79
N GLN A 48 3.89 -1.30 15.71
CA GLN A 48 4.06 -0.27 16.72
C GLN A 48 2.81 0.62 16.84
N ILE A 49 2.23 1.05 15.72
CA ILE A 49 0.96 1.80 15.71
C ILE A 49 -0.15 1.00 16.40
N TYR A 50 -0.27 -0.29 16.10
CA TYR A 50 -1.24 -1.17 16.74
C TYR A 50 -1.02 -1.24 18.25
N GLN A 51 0.22 -1.43 18.71
CA GLN A 51 0.56 -1.50 20.13
C GLN A 51 0.19 -0.19 20.85
N ASP A 52 0.56 0.95 20.29
CA ASP A 52 0.31 2.27 20.88
C ASP A 52 -1.20 2.58 20.97
N ILE A 53 -2.01 2.14 19.99
CA ILE A 53 -3.48 2.25 20.05
C ILE A 53 -4.03 1.45 21.25
N PHE A 54 -3.59 0.20 21.40
CA PHE A 54 -4.11 -0.67 22.47
C PHE A 54 -3.55 -0.35 23.85
N ALA A 55 -2.37 0.27 23.93
CA ALA A 55 -1.82 0.84 25.15
C ALA A 55 -2.49 2.16 25.57
N GLY A 56 -3.24 2.81 24.64
CA GLY A 56 -3.86 4.12 24.87
C GLY A 56 -2.90 5.30 24.66
N GLU A 57 -1.74 5.04 24.07
CA GLU A 57 -0.71 6.05 23.76
C GLU A 57 -1.04 6.79 22.46
N LEU A 58 -1.82 6.17 21.56
CA LEU A 58 -2.35 6.78 20.35
C LEU A 58 -3.87 6.82 20.37
N THR A 59 -4.43 8.02 20.50
CA THR A 59 -5.88 8.25 20.41
C THR A 59 -6.39 7.97 18.99
N VAL A 60 -7.55 7.34 18.87
CA VAL A 60 -8.17 7.02 17.58
C VAL A 60 -9.40 7.87 17.35
N ASN A 61 -9.40 8.68 16.29
CA ASN A 61 -10.50 9.53 15.82
C ASN A 61 -10.92 9.25 14.38
N SER A 62 -10.22 8.34 13.69
CA SER A 62 -10.62 7.80 12.39
C SER A 62 -11.09 6.36 12.57
N ARG A 63 -12.04 5.91 11.76
CA ARG A 63 -12.40 4.49 11.72
C ARG A 63 -11.33 3.75 10.93
N LEU A 64 -10.74 2.69 11.50
CA LEU A 64 -9.56 2.02 10.98
C LEU A 64 -9.79 0.56 10.63
N LEU A 65 -9.12 0.11 9.59
CA LEU A 65 -8.84 -1.29 9.30
C LEU A 65 -7.34 -1.46 9.14
N LEU A 66 -6.68 -2.11 10.10
CA LEU A 66 -5.25 -2.42 10.05
C LEU A 66 -5.07 -3.83 9.51
N ILE A 67 -4.18 -3.99 8.53
CA ILE A 67 -4.00 -5.24 7.78
C ILE A 67 -2.52 -5.62 7.67
N LEU A 68 -2.19 -6.83 8.13
CA LEU A 68 -1.01 -7.57 7.67
C LEU A 68 -1.44 -8.51 6.55
N GLY A 69 -0.99 -8.23 5.32
CA GLY A 69 -1.55 -8.79 4.10
C GLY A 69 -1.35 -10.30 3.97
N ASN A 70 -0.10 -10.78 4.00
CA ASN A 70 0.28 -12.17 3.76
C ASN A 70 1.04 -12.76 4.96
N PRO A 71 0.34 -13.16 6.04
CA PRO A 71 0.98 -13.68 7.25
C PRO A 71 1.91 -14.86 7.01
N GLU A 72 1.61 -15.73 6.05
CA GLU A 72 2.47 -16.89 5.76
C GLU A 72 3.79 -16.46 5.10
N ALA A 73 3.76 -15.54 4.15
CA ALA A 73 4.97 -14.99 3.55
C ALA A 73 5.79 -14.18 4.57
N ILE A 74 5.13 -13.46 5.50
CA ILE A 74 5.78 -12.74 6.61
C ILE A 74 6.55 -13.72 7.50
N ARG A 75 5.91 -14.81 7.96
CA ARG A 75 6.57 -15.84 8.80
C ARG A 75 7.78 -16.47 8.13
N GLN A 76 7.71 -16.66 6.81
CA GLN A 76 8.82 -17.26 6.05
C GLN A 76 9.84 -16.23 5.54
N ASN A 77 9.64 -14.95 5.84
CA ASN A 77 10.47 -13.84 5.32
C ASN A 77 10.65 -13.92 3.80
N LYS A 78 9.55 -14.22 3.09
CA LYS A 78 9.51 -14.31 1.62
C LYS A 78 8.64 -13.21 1.06
N ARG A 79 8.91 -12.82 -0.18
CA ARG A 79 8.05 -11.88 -0.90
C ARG A 79 6.63 -12.44 -1.03
N PHE A 80 6.52 -13.68 -1.50
CA PHE A 80 5.28 -14.49 -1.58
C PHE A 80 5.65 -15.98 -1.51
N ILE A 81 4.68 -16.86 -1.32
CA ILE A 81 4.88 -18.31 -1.25
C ILE A 81 4.76 -18.94 -2.64
N GLY A 82 3.66 -18.72 -3.31
CA GLY A 82 3.39 -19.27 -4.64
C GLY A 82 3.19 -18.21 -5.71
N PHE A 83 2.47 -17.13 -5.39
CA PHE A 83 2.09 -16.10 -6.35
C PHE A 83 2.18 -14.71 -5.73
N ASP A 84 2.57 -13.71 -6.53
CA ASP A 84 2.55 -12.30 -6.11
C ASP A 84 1.11 -11.86 -5.83
N MET A 85 0.76 -11.79 -4.54
CA MET A 85 -0.58 -11.45 -4.09
C MET A 85 -1.02 -10.06 -4.59
N ASN A 86 -0.08 -9.13 -4.78
CA ASN A 86 -0.38 -7.79 -5.30
C ASN A 86 -0.64 -7.78 -6.83
N ARG A 87 -0.93 -8.95 -7.43
CA ARG A 87 -1.43 -9.13 -8.80
C ARG A 87 -2.75 -9.90 -8.82
N LEU A 88 -3.31 -10.27 -7.66
CA LEU A 88 -4.47 -11.15 -7.55
C LEU A 88 -5.76 -10.43 -7.11
N PHE A 89 -5.70 -9.11 -6.90
CA PHE A 89 -6.86 -8.32 -6.50
C PHE A 89 -7.70 -7.86 -7.70
N TYR A 90 -8.99 -7.57 -7.45
CA TYR A 90 -9.94 -6.94 -8.37
C TYR A 90 -10.16 -7.71 -9.69
N GLN A 91 -10.20 -9.06 -9.63
CA GLN A 91 -10.48 -9.91 -10.82
C GLN A 91 -9.60 -9.61 -12.05
N SER A 92 -8.54 -8.80 -11.88
CA SER A 92 -7.64 -8.43 -12.97
C SER A 92 -6.76 -9.57 -13.42
N TYR A 93 -6.77 -10.65 -12.67
CA TYR A 93 -6.04 -11.85 -12.97
C TYR A 93 -6.90 -12.78 -13.85
N GLN A 94 -6.48 -12.99 -15.09
CA GLN A 94 -6.94 -14.11 -15.93
C GLN A 94 -6.12 -15.35 -15.55
N PRO A 95 -6.62 -16.23 -14.67
CA PRO A 95 -5.75 -17.24 -14.09
C PRO A 95 -5.54 -18.44 -15.02
N ASN A 96 -4.34 -18.95 -15.04
CA ASN A 96 -4.15 -20.40 -14.99
C ASN A 96 -4.99 -20.95 -13.83
N LYS A 97 -5.77 -22.00 -14.01
CA LYS A 97 -6.61 -22.62 -12.96
C LYS A 97 -5.87 -22.86 -11.64
N THR A 98 -4.55 -23.03 -11.66
CA THR A 98 -3.67 -23.29 -10.51
C THR A 98 -3.52 -22.10 -9.58
N SER A 99 -3.60 -20.86 -10.06
CA SER A 99 -3.42 -19.68 -9.23
C SER A 99 -4.66 -19.32 -8.42
N LEU A 100 -5.86 -19.68 -8.87
CA LEU A 100 -7.14 -19.42 -8.19
C LEU A 100 -7.28 -20.16 -6.86
N THR A 101 -6.59 -21.29 -6.70
CA THR A 101 -6.62 -22.13 -5.51
C THR A 101 -5.38 -21.92 -4.63
N SER A 102 -4.49 -20.99 -5.01
CA SER A 102 -3.31 -20.67 -4.21
C SER A 102 -3.70 -20.03 -2.87
N GLN A 103 -2.83 -20.16 -1.88
CA GLN A 103 -3.04 -19.51 -0.58
C GLN A 103 -3.16 -17.99 -0.72
N GLU A 104 -2.35 -17.39 -1.60
CA GLU A 104 -2.41 -15.95 -1.86
C GLU A 104 -3.73 -15.52 -2.54
N ALA A 105 -4.27 -16.31 -3.47
CA ALA A 105 -5.54 -16.00 -4.10
C ALA A 105 -6.71 -16.08 -3.11
N LEU A 106 -6.72 -17.10 -2.25
CA LEU A 106 -7.71 -17.23 -1.18
C LEU A 106 -7.57 -16.09 -0.18
N ARG A 107 -6.34 -15.72 0.17
CA ARG A 107 -6.08 -14.61 1.09
C ARG A 107 -6.49 -13.27 0.49
N ALA A 108 -6.14 -12.98 -0.77
CA ALA A 108 -6.56 -11.77 -1.47
C ALA A 108 -8.09 -11.63 -1.46
N LYS A 109 -8.82 -12.71 -1.77
CA LYS A 109 -10.29 -12.73 -1.72
C LYS A 109 -10.84 -12.45 -0.31
N LEU A 110 -10.22 -12.98 0.74
CA LEU A 110 -10.62 -12.67 2.12
C LEU A 110 -10.37 -11.19 2.45
N LEU A 111 -9.23 -10.62 2.05
CA LEU A 111 -8.93 -9.21 2.24
C LEU A 111 -9.94 -8.33 1.51
N GLU A 112 -10.30 -8.67 0.26
CA GLU A 112 -11.36 -7.98 -0.49
C GLU A 112 -12.70 -8.01 0.25
N GLN A 113 -13.08 -9.14 0.81
CA GLN A 113 -14.32 -9.28 1.58
C GLN A 113 -14.30 -8.41 2.84
N TRP A 114 -13.21 -8.41 3.61
CA TRP A 114 -13.10 -7.61 4.83
C TRP A 114 -13.07 -6.10 4.55
N VAL A 115 -12.32 -5.67 3.55
CA VAL A 115 -12.33 -4.26 3.10
C VAL A 115 -13.71 -3.86 2.60
N GLY A 116 -14.36 -4.72 1.81
CA GLY A 116 -15.73 -4.50 1.33
C GLY A 116 -16.72 -4.35 2.46
N GLN A 117 -16.71 -5.23 3.45
CA GLN A 117 -17.56 -5.14 4.64
C GLN A 117 -17.23 -3.88 5.47
N PHE A 118 -15.97 -3.57 5.64
CA PHE A 118 -15.53 -2.39 6.35
C PHE A 118 -16.06 -1.11 5.69
N PHE A 119 -15.97 -0.96 4.39
CA PHE A 119 -16.48 0.22 3.69
C PHE A 119 -18.01 0.23 3.52
N ALA A 120 -18.68 -0.92 3.47
CA ALA A 120 -20.13 -1.02 3.31
C ALA A 120 -20.92 -0.54 4.55
N THR A 121 -20.33 -0.64 5.75
CA THR A 121 -20.98 -0.31 7.02
C THR A 121 -20.88 1.17 7.41
N VAL A 122 -20.43 2.03 6.50
CA VAL A 122 -20.22 3.47 6.74
C VAL A 122 -21.22 4.29 5.94
N ASP A 123 -21.52 5.50 6.44
CA ASP A 123 -22.18 6.51 5.63
C ASP A 123 -21.41 6.74 4.33
N LYS A 124 -22.09 6.59 3.19
CA LYS A 124 -21.47 6.70 1.86
C LYS A 124 -20.88 8.08 1.58
N ARG A 125 -21.26 9.10 2.35
CA ARG A 125 -20.75 10.47 2.24
C ARG A 125 -19.38 10.64 2.90
N LEU A 126 -18.98 9.74 3.80
CA LEU A 126 -17.69 9.81 4.46
C LEU A 126 -16.58 9.34 3.51
N PRO A 127 -15.46 10.08 3.43
CA PRO A 127 -14.33 9.70 2.60
C PRO A 127 -13.70 8.41 3.09
N ARG A 128 -13.18 7.64 2.14
CA ARG A 128 -12.54 6.35 2.32
C ARG A 128 -11.12 6.43 1.80
N TYR A 129 -10.17 6.01 2.61
CA TYR A 129 -8.75 6.05 2.26
C TYR A 129 -8.14 4.66 2.39
N HIS A 130 -7.17 4.36 1.52
CA HIS A 130 -6.35 3.17 1.64
C HIS A 130 -4.87 3.50 1.37
N TYR A 131 -4.05 3.36 2.40
CA TYR A 131 -2.59 3.45 2.35
C TYR A 131 -2.02 2.03 2.42
N ASP A 132 -1.46 1.55 1.31
CA ASP A 132 -0.82 0.22 1.23
C ASP A 132 0.70 0.39 1.27
N LEU A 133 1.30 -0.03 2.37
CA LEU A 133 2.68 0.29 2.72
C LEU A 133 3.63 -0.81 2.24
N HIS A 134 4.60 -0.43 1.40
CA HIS A 134 5.59 -1.28 0.78
C HIS A 134 7.01 -0.74 0.93
N THR A 135 7.98 -1.56 0.57
CA THR A 135 9.37 -1.17 0.33
C THR A 135 9.88 -1.78 -0.96
N ALA A 136 10.64 -1.02 -1.73
CA ALA A 136 11.15 -1.46 -3.02
C ALA A 136 12.31 -2.47 -2.87
N ILE A 137 12.33 -3.48 -3.75
CA ILE A 137 13.45 -4.43 -3.84
C ILE A 137 14.64 -3.76 -4.54
N ARG A 138 14.37 -3.02 -5.62
CA ARG A 138 15.40 -2.30 -6.39
C ARG A 138 15.79 -1.00 -5.69
N SER A 139 17.01 -0.56 -5.91
CA SER A 139 17.41 0.79 -5.56
C SER A 139 16.57 1.81 -6.33
N SER A 140 16.47 3.02 -5.80
CA SER A 140 15.68 4.08 -6.42
C SER A 140 16.40 5.41 -6.29
N LEU A 141 16.40 6.23 -7.34
CA LEU A 141 16.89 7.61 -7.31
C LEU A 141 15.97 8.53 -6.52
N LEU A 142 14.70 8.13 -6.39
CA LEU A 142 13.70 8.73 -5.53
C LEU A 142 13.22 7.64 -4.57
N PRO A 143 13.83 7.53 -3.37
CA PRO A 143 13.63 6.38 -2.48
C PRO A 143 12.21 6.17 -2.01
N THR A 144 11.44 7.26 -1.85
CA THR A 144 10.08 7.22 -1.34
C THR A 144 9.09 7.78 -2.37
N PHE A 145 8.08 7.00 -2.73
CA PHE A 145 7.10 7.44 -3.71
C PHE A 145 5.74 6.78 -3.51
N ALA A 146 4.70 7.42 -4.03
CA ALA A 146 3.36 6.86 -4.08
C ALA A 146 2.98 6.48 -5.51
N LEU A 147 2.32 5.33 -5.65
CA LEU A 147 1.72 4.82 -6.88
C LEU A 147 0.20 4.94 -6.76
N PHE A 148 -0.42 5.71 -7.65
CA PHE A 148 -1.88 5.83 -7.69
C PHE A 148 -2.49 4.83 -8.66
N PRO A 149 -3.58 4.14 -8.25
CA PRO A 149 -4.33 3.25 -9.15
C PRO A 149 -5.02 4.06 -10.26
N TYR A 150 -5.36 3.38 -11.36
CA TYR A 150 -6.14 3.96 -12.45
C TYR A 150 -7.66 3.73 -12.24
N PRO A 151 -8.54 4.72 -12.54
CA PRO A 151 -8.21 6.08 -12.98
C PRO A 151 -7.79 6.98 -11.82
N ALA A 152 -6.97 7.98 -12.11
CA ALA A 152 -6.46 8.95 -11.13
C ALA A 152 -7.55 9.84 -10.47
N THR A 153 -8.82 9.69 -10.85
CA THR A 153 -9.96 10.36 -10.20
C THR A 153 -10.19 9.93 -8.75
N ALA A 154 -9.47 8.89 -8.30
CA ALA A 154 -9.47 8.42 -6.92
C ALA A 154 -8.40 9.11 -6.05
N VAL A 155 -8.10 10.38 -6.31
CA VAL A 155 -7.16 11.20 -5.55
C VAL A 155 -7.87 12.48 -5.13
N ASP A 156 -7.82 12.80 -3.84
CA ASP A 156 -8.36 14.06 -3.30
C ASP A 156 -7.25 14.89 -2.64
N ASP A 157 -7.60 16.12 -2.27
CA ASP A 157 -6.66 17.06 -1.65
C ASP A 157 -6.12 16.56 -0.31
N PHE A 158 -6.90 15.78 0.46
CA PHE A 158 -6.45 15.24 1.73
C PHE A 158 -5.39 14.14 1.53
N LEU A 159 -5.61 13.22 0.58
CA LEU A 159 -4.61 12.21 0.23
C LEU A 159 -3.32 12.88 -0.24
N LEU A 160 -3.40 13.83 -1.19
CA LEU A 160 -2.23 14.56 -1.69
C LEU A 160 -1.49 15.31 -0.57
N SER A 161 -2.22 16.01 0.30
CA SER A 161 -1.64 16.71 1.45
C SER A 161 -0.97 15.75 2.42
N SER A 162 -1.55 14.56 2.66
CA SER A 162 -0.94 13.55 3.53
C SER A 162 0.36 12.99 2.95
N LEU A 163 0.40 12.73 1.64
CA LEU A 163 1.61 12.24 0.97
C LEU A 163 2.71 13.32 0.90
N ALA A 164 2.32 14.57 0.72
CA ALA A 164 3.26 15.70 0.82
C ALA A 164 3.83 15.84 2.23
N ALA A 165 2.98 15.77 3.27
CA ALA A 165 3.39 15.82 4.67
C ALA A 165 4.28 14.62 5.08
N ALA A 166 4.12 13.47 4.43
CA ALA A 166 4.96 12.29 4.60
C ALA A 166 6.35 12.42 3.96
N GLU A 167 6.66 13.57 3.36
CA GLU A 167 7.96 13.87 2.72
C GLU A 167 8.33 12.94 1.57
N LEU A 168 7.33 12.39 0.85
CA LEU A 168 7.61 11.51 -0.30
C LEU A 168 8.33 12.28 -1.42
N ASP A 169 9.25 11.61 -2.11
CA ASP A 169 10.03 12.19 -3.21
C ASP A 169 9.21 12.33 -4.49
N ALA A 170 8.28 11.38 -4.74
CA ALA A 170 7.53 11.34 -5.98
C ALA A 170 6.09 10.82 -5.84
N LEU A 171 5.26 11.23 -6.79
CA LEU A 171 3.92 10.70 -7.08
C LEU A 171 3.92 10.12 -8.50
N VAL A 172 3.38 8.92 -8.67
CA VAL A 172 3.33 8.23 -9.96
C VAL A 172 1.88 7.83 -10.26
N TYR A 173 1.35 8.31 -11.37
CA TYR A 173 -0.01 8.03 -11.82
C TYR A 173 -0.01 6.92 -12.87
N HIS A 174 -0.70 5.81 -12.57
CA HIS A 174 -0.89 4.73 -13.54
C HIS A 174 -1.91 5.12 -14.63
N ASN A 175 -1.68 4.61 -15.85
CA ASN A 175 -2.54 4.82 -17.02
C ASN A 175 -3.44 3.62 -17.34
N THR A 176 -3.29 2.50 -16.62
CA THR A 176 -4.07 1.27 -16.80
C THR A 176 -4.43 0.64 -15.46
N LYS A 177 -5.53 -0.13 -15.44
CA LYS A 177 -5.92 -0.91 -14.26
C LYS A 177 -4.96 -2.07 -14.03
N GLY A 178 -4.56 -2.25 -12.77
CA GLY A 178 -3.74 -3.36 -12.32
C GLY A 178 -4.45 -4.29 -11.34
N GLY A 179 -3.76 -5.33 -10.89
CA GLY A 179 -4.22 -6.29 -9.88
C GLY A 179 -3.77 -5.97 -8.45
N THR A 180 -3.51 -4.71 -8.12
CA THR A 180 -3.03 -4.31 -6.81
C THR A 180 -4.16 -4.14 -5.79
N PHE A 181 -3.81 -4.21 -4.52
CA PHE A 181 -4.79 -4.04 -3.44
C PHE A 181 -5.41 -2.63 -3.43
N THR A 182 -4.62 -1.62 -3.71
CA THR A 182 -5.11 -0.24 -3.85
C THR A 182 -6.02 -0.06 -5.06
N GLN A 183 -5.74 -0.74 -6.19
CA GLN A 183 -6.63 -0.75 -7.35
C GLN A 183 -8.00 -1.33 -7.01
N PHE A 184 -8.05 -2.41 -6.21
CA PHE A 184 -9.31 -2.97 -5.74
C PHE A 184 -10.10 -1.95 -4.90
N SER A 185 -9.47 -1.34 -3.89
CA SER A 185 -10.13 -0.37 -3.01
C SER A 185 -10.65 0.85 -3.77
N CYS A 186 -9.87 1.35 -4.73
CA CYS A 186 -10.26 2.43 -5.62
C CYS A 186 -11.45 2.03 -6.50
N SER A 187 -11.34 0.93 -7.25
CA SER A 187 -12.33 0.56 -8.27
C SER A 187 -13.63 0.02 -7.69
N ALA A 188 -13.57 -0.77 -6.62
CA ALA A 188 -14.75 -1.39 -6.01
C ALA A 188 -15.44 -0.51 -4.98
N HIS A 189 -14.70 0.37 -4.30
CA HIS A 189 -15.21 1.12 -3.14
C HIS A 189 -15.02 2.63 -3.24
N GLN A 190 -14.50 3.14 -4.37
CA GLN A 190 -14.23 4.57 -4.57
C GLN A 190 -13.35 5.16 -3.44
N ALA A 191 -12.43 4.34 -2.91
CA ALA A 191 -11.50 4.79 -1.91
C ALA A 191 -10.35 5.57 -2.56
N PHE A 192 -10.00 6.71 -1.98
CA PHE A 192 -8.77 7.43 -2.28
C PHE A 192 -7.59 6.57 -1.83
N SER A 193 -6.80 6.06 -2.78
CA SER A 193 -5.88 4.97 -2.50
C SER A 193 -4.49 5.22 -3.07
N ALA A 194 -3.46 4.83 -2.34
CA ALA A 194 -2.08 4.88 -2.83
C ALA A 194 -1.26 3.70 -2.28
N THR A 195 -0.45 3.09 -3.15
CA THR A 195 0.62 2.19 -2.75
C THR A 195 1.87 3.02 -2.47
N LEU A 196 2.42 2.90 -1.27
CA LEU A 196 3.55 3.69 -0.82
C LEU A 196 4.82 2.84 -0.79
N GLU A 197 5.79 3.21 -1.60
CA GLU A 197 7.14 2.63 -1.58
C GLU A 197 8.01 3.50 -0.67
N LEU A 198 8.43 2.95 0.47
CA LEU A 198 9.02 3.71 1.59
C LEU A 198 10.52 3.47 1.75
N GLY A 199 11.22 3.15 0.66
CA GLY A 199 12.64 2.87 0.67
C GLY A 199 12.96 1.40 0.38
N LYS A 200 14.12 0.92 0.83
CA LYS A 200 14.62 -0.41 0.48
C LYS A 200 14.21 -1.46 1.51
N ALA A 201 13.75 -2.62 1.04
CA ALA A 201 13.44 -3.78 1.87
C ALA A 201 14.70 -4.28 2.63
N LYS A 202 14.53 -4.58 3.94
CA LYS A 202 15.54 -5.19 4.81
C LYS A 202 14.89 -6.27 5.68
N PRO A 203 15.66 -7.20 6.28
CA PRO A 203 15.13 -8.17 7.22
C PRO A 203 14.56 -7.54 8.50
N PHE A 204 13.68 -8.24 9.20
CA PHE A 204 13.17 -7.85 10.52
C PHE A 204 14.30 -7.49 11.49
N GLY A 205 14.10 -6.43 12.28
CA GLY A 205 15.06 -5.95 13.28
C GLY A 205 16.29 -5.25 12.70
N GLN A 206 16.42 -5.16 11.36
CA GLN A 206 17.51 -4.44 10.69
C GLN A 206 17.06 -3.12 10.08
N ASN A 207 15.79 -2.76 10.24
CA ASN A 207 15.26 -1.50 9.77
C ASN A 207 15.62 -0.36 10.74
N ASP A 208 16.11 0.75 10.20
CA ASP A 208 16.19 1.99 10.96
C ASP A 208 14.86 2.73 10.80
N LEU A 209 13.94 2.51 11.74
CA LEU A 209 12.59 3.10 11.69
C LEU A 209 12.57 4.62 11.70
N ARG A 210 13.69 5.29 12.07
CA ARG A 210 13.82 6.76 11.97
C ARG A 210 13.72 7.24 10.53
N GLN A 211 14.11 6.41 9.55
CA GLN A 211 13.97 6.72 8.11
C GLN A 211 12.49 6.78 7.68
N PHE A 212 11.60 6.19 8.44
CA PHE A 212 10.16 6.14 8.20
C PHE A 212 9.38 7.13 9.09
N ALA A 213 10.09 7.96 9.88
CA ALA A 213 9.47 8.84 10.88
C ALA A 213 8.48 9.86 10.28
N SER A 214 8.65 10.28 9.03
CA SER A 214 7.73 11.22 8.38
C SER A 214 6.40 10.56 8.05
N ILE A 215 6.40 9.38 7.45
CA ILE A 215 5.18 8.64 7.18
C ILE A 215 4.51 8.15 8.47
N ASP A 216 5.27 7.68 9.47
CA ASP A 216 4.71 7.28 10.77
C ASP A 216 3.97 8.44 11.44
N ARG A 217 4.55 9.64 11.49
CA ARG A 217 3.88 10.83 12.03
C ARG A 217 2.60 11.18 11.28
N VAL A 218 2.61 11.06 9.96
CA VAL A 218 1.43 11.33 9.13
C VAL A 218 0.32 10.31 9.39
N LEU A 219 0.64 9.02 9.42
CA LEU A 219 -0.35 7.97 9.73
C LEU A 219 -0.94 8.16 11.14
N ARG A 220 -0.12 8.49 12.13
CA ARG A 220 -0.58 8.81 13.49
C ARG A 220 -1.47 10.05 13.53
N ALA A 221 -1.16 11.11 12.77
CA ALA A 221 -1.99 12.30 12.63
C ALA A 221 -3.35 11.97 11.98
N ILE A 222 -3.36 11.15 10.92
CA ILE A 222 -4.59 10.67 10.26
C ILE A 222 -5.44 9.86 11.25
N ILE A 223 -4.82 8.94 11.99
CA ILE A 223 -5.48 8.08 12.98
C ILE A 223 -6.10 8.92 14.10
N SER A 224 -5.36 9.88 14.64
CA SER A 224 -5.78 10.70 15.77
C SER A 224 -6.60 11.93 15.39
N GLY A 225 -6.78 12.20 14.08
CA GLY A 225 -7.48 13.39 13.61
C GLY A 225 -6.73 14.70 13.88
N GLN A 226 -5.43 14.63 14.08
CA GLN A 226 -4.58 15.81 14.26
C GLN A 226 -4.27 16.47 12.91
N THR A 227 -3.83 17.73 12.95
CA THR A 227 -3.36 18.44 11.77
C THR A 227 -2.14 17.74 11.18
N LEU A 228 -2.13 17.56 9.86
CA LEU A 228 -0.99 16.99 9.16
C LEU A 228 0.25 17.86 9.31
N PRO A 229 1.44 17.26 9.44
CA PRO A 229 2.70 18.02 9.45
C PRO A 229 2.87 18.84 8.16
N THR A 230 3.55 19.96 8.26
CA THR A 230 3.93 20.72 7.07
C THR A 230 5.18 20.13 6.44
N ARG A 231 5.16 19.97 5.11
CA ARG A 231 6.32 19.51 4.33
C ARG A 231 7.50 20.47 4.50
N GLN A 232 8.70 19.93 4.72
CA GLN A 232 9.94 20.68 4.92
C GLN A 232 10.95 20.50 3.78
N THR A 233 10.77 19.47 2.96
CA THR A 233 11.67 19.15 1.83
C THR A 233 11.24 19.85 0.53
N ALA A 234 12.04 19.69 -0.53
CA ALA A 234 11.71 20.18 -1.87
C ALA A 234 10.35 19.68 -2.36
N ALA A 235 9.76 20.37 -3.34
CA ALA A 235 8.48 19.98 -3.93
C ALA A 235 8.51 18.53 -4.42
N ILE A 236 7.42 17.81 -4.16
CA ILE A 236 7.25 16.44 -4.61
C ILE A 236 7.22 16.39 -6.15
N ARG A 237 7.92 15.43 -6.73
CA ARG A 237 7.97 15.26 -8.19
C ARG A 237 6.79 14.43 -8.66
N VAL A 238 6.21 14.77 -9.80
CA VAL A 238 5.04 14.09 -10.36
C VAL A 238 5.41 13.41 -11.66
N PHE A 239 4.99 12.17 -11.83
CA PHE A 239 5.21 11.34 -13.00
C PHE A 239 3.91 10.68 -13.44
N ASP A 240 3.70 10.66 -14.76
CA ASP A 240 2.66 9.86 -15.39
C ASP A 240 3.28 8.65 -16.08
N VAL A 241 2.69 7.47 -15.90
CA VAL A 241 3.07 6.30 -16.69
C VAL A 241 2.57 6.51 -18.11
N SER A 242 3.49 6.66 -19.05
CA SER A 242 3.16 6.83 -20.48
C SER A 242 2.93 5.49 -21.16
N ASP A 243 3.77 4.48 -20.83
CA ASP A 243 3.70 3.15 -21.44
C ASP A 243 4.26 2.07 -20.51
N SER A 244 4.00 0.81 -20.86
CA SER A 244 4.49 -0.38 -20.17
C SER A 244 5.12 -1.36 -21.15
N ILE A 245 6.38 -1.73 -20.91
CA ILE A 245 7.08 -2.74 -21.70
C ILE A 245 6.66 -4.12 -21.17
N ILE A 246 5.93 -4.88 -21.98
CA ILE A 246 5.40 -6.19 -21.61
C ILE A 246 6.07 -7.26 -22.46
N LYS A 247 6.72 -8.25 -21.82
CA LYS A 247 7.23 -9.44 -22.48
C LYS A 247 6.06 -10.23 -23.10
N GLN A 248 6.11 -10.46 -24.40
CA GLN A 248 5.11 -11.22 -25.16
C GLN A 248 5.63 -12.57 -25.66
N SER A 249 6.96 -12.71 -25.85
CA SER A 249 7.59 -13.92 -26.34
C SER A 249 8.82 -14.32 -25.54
N ASP A 250 9.37 -15.52 -25.82
CA ASP A 250 10.63 -15.97 -25.23
C ASP A 250 11.85 -15.28 -25.83
N GLU A 251 11.69 -14.58 -26.96
CA GLU A 251 12.73 -13.77 -27.61
C GLU A 251 12.84 -12.35 -27.01
N PHE A 252 12.05 -12.05 -25.97
CA PHE A 252 12.11 -10.76 -25.29
C PHE A 252 13.48 -10.49 -24.67
N VAL A 253 14.08 -9.36 -25.01
CA VAL A 253 15.33 -8.86 -24.44
C VAL A 253 15.10 -7.48 -23.86
N LEU A 254 15.39 -7.31 -22.57
CA LEU A 254 15.39 -6.00 -21.88
C LEU A 254 16.81 -5.46 -21.86
N TYR A 255 17.03 -4.26 -22.42
CA TYR A 255 18.34 -3.60 -22.45
C TYR A 255 18.64 -2.75 -21.22
N VAL A 256 17.64 -2.58 -20.33
CA VAL A 256 17.84 -1.91 -19.06
C VAL A 256 18.56 -2.85 -18.10
N GLU A 257 19.70 -2.41 -17.58
CA GLU A 257 20.49 -3.18 -16.62
C GLU A 257 19.65 -3.64 -15.41
N PRO A 258 19.79 -4.90 -14.97
CA PRO A 258 19.05 -5.42 -13.82
C PRO A 258 19.25 -4.60 -12.53
N THR A 259 20.39 -3.90 -12.42
CA THR A 259 20.77 -3.06 -11.28
C THR A 259 20.40 -1.60 -11.45
N ALA A 260 19.85 -1.21 -12.61
CA ALA A 260 19.42 0.17 -12.84
C ALA A 260 18.37 0.59 -11.78
N PRO A 261 18.58 1.71 -11.09
CA PRO A 261 17.66 2.17 -10.07
C PRO A 261 16.35 2.64 -10.70
N ASN A 262 15.26 2.57 -9.93
CA ASN A 262 13.99 3.19 -10.32
C ASN A 262 14.22 4.70 -10.60
N PHE A 263 13.44 5.26 -11.51
CA PHE A 263 13.53 6.66 -11.97
C PHE A 263 14.83 7.00 -12.74
N THR A 264 15.54 5.99 -13.28
CA THR A 264 16.63 6.24 -14.22
C THR A 264 16.10 6.92 -15.49
N ALA A 265 16.69 8.05 -15.85
CA ALA A 265 16.35 8.75 -17.09
C ALA A 265 17.08 8.11 -18.29
N PHE A 266 16.41 8.05 -19.42
CA PHE A 266 16.97 7.61 -20.70
C PHE A 266 16.80 8.71 -21.75
N GLU A 267 17.79 8.85 -22.63
CA GLU A 267 17.72 9.76 -23.75
C GLU A 267 16.67 9.29 -24.77
N ALA A 268 16.01 10.23 -25.43
CA ALA A 268 15.05 9.91 -26.49
C ALA A 268 15.73 9.09 -27.61
N GLY A 269 15.10 7.99 -28.02
CA GLY A 269 15.65 7.06 -29.01
C GLY A 269 16.53 5.95 -28.43
N THR A 270 16.80 5.92 -27.12
CA THR A 270 17.47 4.79 -26.47
C THR A 270 16.61 3.54 -26.56
N PRO A 271 17.08 2.42 -27.16
CA PRO A 271 16.33 1.18 -27.17
C PRO A 271 16.28 0.59 -25.77
N LEU A 272 15.07 0.35 -25.25
CA LEU A 272 14.88 -0.21 -23.90
C LEU A 272 14.61 -1.72 -23.92
N ALA A 273 13.96 -2.22 -24.97
CA ALA A 273 13.67 -3.65 -25.13
C ALA A 273 13.39 -4.00 -26.60
N THR A 274 13.49 -5.30 -26.92
CA THR A 274 12.95 -5.92 -28.13
C THR A 274 12.18 -7.18 -27.77
N ASP A 275 11.20 -7.57 -28.60
CA ASP A 275 10.38 -8.77 -28.37
C ASP A 275 10.00 -9.40 -29.73
N GLY A 276 10.88 -10.27 -30.25
CA GLY A 276 10.70 -10.89 -31.57
C GLY A 276 10.97 -9.90 -32.69
N GLY A 277 11.76 -10.24 -33.70
CA GLY A 277 12.24 -9.37 -34.77
C GLY A 277 11.19 -8.77 -35.69
#